data_58dd3983aa14eda8dd0eccd3272499cd
#
_entry.id   58dd3983aa14eda8dd0eccd3272499cd
#
_cell.length_a   1.000
_cell.length_b   1.000
_cell.length_c   1.000
_cell.angle_alpha   90.00
_cell.angle_beta   90.00
_cell.angle_gamma   90.00
#
_symmetry.space_group_name_H-M   'P 1'
#
loop_
_entity.id
_entity.type
_entity.pdbx_description
1 polymer ?
#
loop_
_entity_poly.entity_id
_entity_poly.type
_entity_poly.pdbx_seq_one_letter_code
_entity_poly.pdbx_strand_id
1 'polypeptide(L)'
;MAIKDVTARRKAAKDFASKWSKIKREKQYAQSFWSDFLRYVVGVEDLLAAGVEFEYPVRSSTTNTIQFIDVLWSGIVLIEHKSAGKSLDAAEKQARDYLVSLPSHDRAPFLIISDFATIRIIDVFQGTTSEFALDELPANLHRVEAVFGEYDKNATINEIVADRDAAVLMGDLFETFEKAGYTGHHVSVFLVRVLFLLFGDDTYMWKKKGRFQEIVEATRPDGSDVGSRLQELFYVLAHEERPP
;
A
#
# COMPACT_ATOMS: atom_id res chain seq x y z
N MET A 1 -17.74 -5.84 9.08
CA MET A 1 -18.29 -7.09 8.51
C MET A 1 -18.21 -6.94 7.00
N ALA A 2 -17.25 -7.59 6.34
CA ALA A 2 -17.13 -7.51 4.88
C ALA A 2 -18.46 -7.97 4.28
N ILE A 3 -19.02 -7.19 3.36
CA ILE A 3 -20.26 -7.56 2.68
C ILE A 3 -19.92 -8.74 1.77
N LYS A 4 -20.00 -9.98 2.30
CA LYS A 4 -19.72 -11.23 1.56
C LYS A 4 -20.80 -11.54 0.51
N ASP A 5 -21.94 -10.85 0.56
CA ASP A 5 -23.04 -11.07 -0.37
C ASP A 5 -22.90 -10.13 -1.60
N VAL A 6 -22.69 -10.70 -2.76
CA VAL A 6 -22.61 -10.01 -4.06
C VAL A 6 -23.86 -9.13 -4.31
N THR A 7 -25.02 -9.57 -3.85
CA THR A 7 -26.30 -8.84 -3.98
C THR A 7 -26.28 -7.56 -3.13
N ALA A 8 -25.79 -7.67 -1.88
CA ALA A 8 -25.68 -6.53 -0.99
C ALA A 8 -24.64 -5.51 -1.49
N ARG A 9 -23.52 -5.97 -2.05
CA ARG A 9 -22.50 -5.07 -2.67
C ARG A 9 -23.03 -4.36 -3.90
N ARG A 10 -23.75 -5.05 -4.78
CA ARG A 10 -24.41 -4.41 -5.94
C ARG A 10 -25.44 -3.38 -5.52
N LYS A 11 -26.20 -3.65 -4.46
CA LYS A 11 -27.15 -2.69 -3.89
C LYS A 11 -26.42 -1.46 -3.37
N ALA A 12 -25.37 -1.63 -2.57
CA ALA A 12 -24.57 -0.53 -2.02
C ALA A 12 -23.98 0.35 -3.14
N ALA A 13 -23.44 -0.26 -4.18
CA ALA A 13 -22.91 0.45 -5.35
C ALA A 13 -24.01 1.23 -6.10
N LYS A 14 -25.22 0.67 -6.23
CA LYS A 14 -26.36 1.35 -6.83
C LYS A 14 -26.83 2.54 -6.00
N ASP A 15 -26.93 2.36 -4.69
CA ASP A 15 -27.34 3.42 -3.76
C ASP A 15 -26.31 4.55 -3.74
N PHE A 16 -25.02 4.21 -3.75
CA PHE A 16 -23.92 5.17 -3.87
C PHE A 16 -24.01 5.96 -5.19
N ALA A 17 -24.13 5.28 -6.33
CA ALA A 17 -24.23 5.94 -7.64
C ALA A 17 -25.46 6.86 -7.71
N SER A 18 -26.61 6.42 -7.21
CA SER A 18 -27.84 7.24 -7.16
C SER A 18 -27.71 8.48 -6.28
N LYS A 19 -27.01 8.37 -5.15
CA LYS A 19 -26.74 9.49 -4.25
C LYS A 19 -25.88 10.55 -4.92
N TRP A 20 -24.80 10.11 -5.56
CA TRP A 20 -23.73 11.00 -6.00
C TRP A 20 -23.88 11.52 -7.45
N SER A 21 -24.69 10.89 -8.30
CA SER A 21 -24.93 11.32 -9.67
C SER A 21 -25.50 12.74 -9.81
N LYS A 22 -26.08 13.28 -8.73
CA LYS A 22 -26.68 14.63 -8.70
C LYS A 22 -25.72 15.73 -8.24
N ILE A 23 -24.55 15.35 -7.74
CA ILE A 23 -23.56 16.24 -7.17
C ILE A 23 -22.55 16.63 -8.25
N LYS A 24 -22.20 17.93 -8.33
CA LYS A 24 -21.28 18.44 -9.36
C LYS A 24 -20.18 19.36 -8.79
N ARG A 25 -20.15 19.58 -7.47
CA ARG A 25 -19.23 20.54 -6.82
C ARG A 25 -18.10 19.77 -6.12
N GLU A 26 -16.93 19.70 -6.75
CA GLU A 26 -15.72 19.02 -6.25
C GLU A 26 -15.29 19.49 -4.86
N LYS A 27 -14.92 20.77 -4.73
CA LYS A 27 -14.32 21.31 -3.50
C LYS A 27 -15.14 21.09 -2.22
N GLN A 28 -16.44 20.90 -2.38
CA GLN A 28 -17.33 20.73 -1.22
C GLN A 28 -17.55 19.26 -0.87
N TYR A 29 -17.45 18.35 -1.85
CA TYR A 29 -17.98 17.00 -1.69
C TYR A 29 -16.99 15.87 -2.04
N ALA A 30 -15.80 16.16 -2.59
CA ALA A 30 -14.86 15.14 -3.00
C ALA A 30 -14.47 14.20 -1.84
N GLN A 31 -14.13 14.76 -0.68
CA GLN A 31 -13.79 13.97 0.49
C GLN A 31 -14.97 13.09 0.96
N SER A 32 -16.20 13.65 0.96
CA SER A 32 -17.40 12.91 1.36
C SER A 32 -17.72 11.80 0.35
N PHE A 33 -17.53 12.06 -0.94
CA PHE A 33 -17.70 11.07 -2.02
C PHE A 33 -16.78 9.88 -1.80
N TRP A 34 -15.49 10.12 -1.60
CA TRP A 34 -14.52 9.06 -1.41
C TRP A 34 -14.66 8.35 -0.05
N SER A 35 -15.03 9.08 0.99
CA SER A 35 -15.35 8.46 2.28
C SER A 35 -16.53 7.49 2.17
N ASP A 36 -17.60 7.89 1.46
CA ASP A 36 -18.74 7.03 1.21
C ASP A 36 -18.39 5.84 0.30
N PHE A 37 -17.60 6.08 -0.75
CA PHE A 37 -17.15 5.02 -1.65
C PHE A 37 -16.38 3.94 -0.90
N LEU A 38 -15.37 4.35 -0.13
CA LEU A 38 -14.54 3.42 0.63
C LEU A 38 -15.34 2.70 1.71
N ARG A 39 -16.27 3.37 2.38
CA ARG A 39 -17.09 2.75 3.43
C ARG A 39 -18.16 1.81 2.90
N TYR A 40 -18.92 2.25 1.89
CA TYR A 40 -20.13 1.53 1.49
C TYR A 40 -19.93 0.63 0.28
N VAL A 41 -19.04 0.99 -0.65
CA VAL A 41 -18.77 0.18 -1.84
C VAL A 41 -17.60 -0.80 -1.57
N VAL A 42 -16.50 -0.32 -0.99
CA VAL A 42 -15.34 -1.14 -0.66
C VAL A 42 -15.56 -1.90 0.66
N GLY A 43 -16.19 -1.28 1.65
CA GLY A 43 -16.51 -1.91 2.95
C GLY A 43 -15.52 -1.59 4.07
N VAL A 44 -14.75 -0.49 3.95
CA VAL A 44 -13.81 -0.03 4.98
C VAL A 44 -14.58 0.67 6.10
N GLU A 45 -14.61 0.11 7.31
CA GLU A 45 -15.36 0.72 8.44
C GLU A 45 -14.66 1.93 9.03
N ASP A 46 -13.36 1.79 9.30
CA ASP A 46 -12.52 2.85 9.85
C ASP A 46 -11.43 3.21 8.86
N LEU A 47 -11.61 4.33 8.18
CA LEU A 47 -10.68 4.81 7.16
C LEU A 47 -9.33 5.21 7.75
N LEU A 48 -9.34 5.79 8.96
CA LEU A 48 -8.12 6.21 9.63
C LEU A 48 -7.30 5.01 10.09
N ALA A 49 -7.94 4.04 10.73
CA ALA A 49 -7.28 2.80 11.14
C ALA A 49 -6.78 1.98 9.95
N ALA A 50 -7.42 2.11 8.78
CA ALA A 50 -6.98 1.50 7.53
C ALA A 50 -5.78 2.21 6.87
N GLY A 51 -5.36 3.38 7.39
CA GLY A 51 -4.28 4.17 6.80
C GLY A 51 -4.70 4.97 5.57
N VAL A 52 -6.00 5.29 5.43
CA VAL A 52 -6.49 6.18 4.36
C VAL A 52 -6.29 7.62 4.79
N GLU A 53 -5.54 8.37 4.00
CA GLU A 53 -5.26 9.79 4.24
C GLU A 53 -5.91 10.66 3.17
N PHE A 54 -6.58 11.75 3.61
CA PHE A 54 -7.17 12.75 2.73
C PHE A 54 -6.29 14.00 2.71
N GLU A 55 -6.27 14.71 1.56
CA GLU A 55 -5.45 15.90 1.38
C GLU A 55 -3.98 15.67 1.77
N TYR A 56 -3.43 14.54 1.31
CA TYR A 56 -2.06 14.14 1.66
C TYR A 56 -1.04 15.09 1.03
N PRO A 57 -0.18 15.76 1.81
CA PRO A 57 0.79 16.70 1.26
C PRO A 57 1.92 15.98 0.54
N VAL A 58 2.20 16.34 -0.70
CA VAL A 58 3.32 15.84 -1.50
C VAL A 58 4.10 17.01 -2.10
N ARG A 59 5.42 16.93 -2.08
CA ARG A 59 6.26 17.90 -2.79
C ARG A 59 6.45 17.42 -4.22
N SER A 60 5.83 18.11 -5.17
CA SER A 60 5.97 17.78 -6.60
C SER A 60 7.42 17.82 -7.04
N SER A 61 7.88 16.74 -7.66
CA SER A 61 9.22 16.63 -8.25
C SER A 61 9.40 17.58 -9.44
N THR A 62 8.31 17.95 -10.10
CA THR A 62 8.30 18.81 -11.30
C THR A 62 8.33 20.29 -10.94
N THR A 63 7.53 20.72 -9.97
CA THR A 63 7.36 22.16 -9.62
C THR A 63 8.06 22.57 -8.34
N ASN A 64 8.53 21.59 -7.53
CA ASN A 64 9.11 21.77 -6.20
C ASN A 64 8.16 22.51 -5.21
N THR A 65 6.87 22.50 -5.48
CA THR A 65 5.83 23.08 -4.60
C THR A 65 5.11 21.98 -3.83
N ILE A 66 4.57 22.31 -2.66
CA ILE A 66 3.68 21.41 -1.92
C ILE A 66 2.33 21.40 -2.65
N GLN A 67 1.88 20.21 -2.97
CA GLN A 67 0.57 19.92 -3.54
C GLN A 67 -0.14 18.89 -2.65
N PHE A 68 -1.41 18.63 -2.88
CA PHE A 68 -2.20 17.73 -2.05
C PHE A 68 -2.84 16.66 -2.92
N ILE A 69 -2.68 15.41 -2.52
CA ILE A 69 -3.37 14.24 -3.10
C ILE A 69 -4.73 14.16 -2.43
N ASP A 70 -5.81 14.09 -3.20
CA ASP A 70 -7.17 14.06 -2.62
C ASP A 70 -7.37 12.87 -1.68
N VAL A 71 -6.92 11.66 -2.06
CA VAL A 71 -6.88 10.47 -1.19
C VAL A 71 -5.63 9.65 -1.50
N LEU A 72 -4.87 9.35 -0.46
CA LEU A 72 -3.79 8.36 -0.50
C LEU A 72 -4.10 7.20 0.44
N TRP A 73 -4.06 6.00 -0.10
CA TRP A 73 -3.98 4.78 0.68
C TRP A 73 -2.67 4.09 0.27
N SER A 74 -1.62 4.35 1.07
CA SER A 74 -0.25 3.92 0.77
C SER A 74 -0.18 2.44 0.41
N GLY A 75 0.52 2.12 -0.68
CA GLY A 75 0.65 0.75 -1.19
C GLY A 75 -0.59 0.17 -1.88
N ILE A 76 -1.73 0.86 -1.89
CA ILE A 76 -2.99 0.36 -2.48
C ILE A 76 -3.45 1.26 -3.63
N VAL A 77 -3.82 2.50 -3.35
CA VAL A 77 -4.42 3.39 -4.34
C VAL A 77 -4.11 4.86 -4.06
N LEU A 78 -3.85 5.60 -5.13
CA LEU A 78 -3.85 7.06 -5.14
C LEU A 78 -5.07 7.53 -5.91
N ILE A 79 -5.86 8.42 -5.33
CA ILE A 79 -7.10 8.91 -5.92
C ILE A 79 -6.98 10.42 -6.16
N GLU A 80 -7.36 10.85 -7.36
CA GLU A 80 -7.47 12.25 -7.75
C GLU A 80 -8.88 12.54 -8.26
N HIS A 81 -9.48 13.61 -7.76
CA HIS A 81 -10.84 14.00 -8.09
C HIS A 81 -10.87 15.34 -8.79
N LYS A 82 -11.75 15.48 -9.77
CA LYS A 82 -11.94 16.74 -10.51
C LYS A 82 -13.40 17.17 -10.53
N SER A 83 -13.62 18.45 -10.75
CA SER A 83 -14.96 18.97 -10.97
C SER A 83 -15.56 18.38 -12.24
N ALA A 84 -16.86 18.15 -12.22
CA ALA A 84 -17.60 17.56 -13.33
C ALA A 84 -17.29 18.26 -14.68
N GLY A 85 -16.97 17.45 -15.68
CA GLY A 85 -16.63 17.89 -17.04
C GLY A 85 -15.20 18.44 -17.20
N LYS A 86 -14.32 18.27 -16.21
CA LYS A 86 -12.89 18.52 -16.36
C LYS A 86 -12.20 17.31 -16.99
N SER A 87 -11.04 17.56 -17.62
CA SER A 87 -10.28 16.49 -18.27
C SER A 87 -9.75 15.47 -17.27
N LEU A 88 -10.18 14.22 -17.41
CA LEU A 88 -9.64 13.10 -16.64
C LEU A 88 -8.19 12.81 -17.04
N ASP A 89 -7.77 13.11 -18.27
CA ASP A 89 -6.38 12.94 -18.72
C ASP A 89 -5.44 13.91 -18.00
N ALA A 90 -5.89 15.15 -17.77
CA ALA A 90 -5.11 16.11 -16.98
C ALA A 90 -5.00 15.68 -15.51
N ALA A 91 -6.05 15.11 -14.94
CA ALA A 91 -6.04 14.54 -13.61
C ALA A 91 -5.13 13.30 -13.50
N GLU A 92 -5.17 12.43 -14.50
CA GLU A 92 -4.27 11.27 -14.58
C GLU A 92 -2.80 11.71 -14.63
N LYS A 93 -2.48 12.70 -15.45
CA LYS A 93 -1.12 13.24 -15.51
C LYS A 93 -0.66 13.77 -14.15
N GLN A 94 -1.52 14.48 -13.45
CA GLN A 94 -1.26 14.99 -12.10
C GLN A 94 -1.06 13.85 -11.10
N ALA A 95 -1.93 12.85 -11.10
CA ALA A 95 -1.82 11.67 -10.22
C ALA A 95 -0.51 10.89 -10.47
N ARG A 96 -0.08 10.75 -11.72
CA ARG A 96 1.20 10.13 -12.07
C ARG A 96 2.40 10.95 -11.59
N ASP A 97 2.33 12.29 -11.63
CA ASP A 97 3.36 13.19 -11.10
C ASP A 97 3.47 13.05 -9.57
N TYR A 98 2.35 12.94 -8.88
CA TYR A 98 2.30 12.65 -7.45
C TYR A 98 2.92 11.29 -7.12
N LEU A 99 2.56 10.24 -7.87
CA LEU A 99 3.07 8.90 -7.65
C LEU A 99 4.60 8.83 -7.74
N VAL A 100 5.21 9.54 -8.71
CA VAL A 100 6.67 9.64 -8.85
C VAL A 100 7.29 10.42 -7.69
N SER A 101 6.57 11.41 -7.17
CA SER A 101 7.03 12.29 -6.08
C SER A 101 6.93 11.65 -4.70
N LEU A 102 6.13 10.58 -4.56
CA LEU A 102 6.01 9.81 -3.32
C LEU A 102 7.24 8.95 -3.04
N PRO A 103 7.61 8.76 -1.77
CA PRO A 103 8.55 7.72 -1.36
C PRO A 103 8.15 6.36 -1.93
N SER A 104 9.10 5.49 -2.20
CA SER A 104 8.84 4.20 -2.86
C SER A 104 7.85 3.31 -2.10
N HIS A 105 7.87 3.35 -0.78
CA HIS A 105 6.98 2.59 0.10
C HIS A 105 5.53 3.10 0.13
N ASP A 106 5.31 4.37 -0.22
CA ASP A 106 3.96 4.96 -0.30
C ASP A 106 3.34 4.87 -1.69
N ARG A 107 4.12 4.43 -2.69
CA ARG A 107 3.62 4.34 -4.07
C ARG A 107 2.53 3.30 -4.22
N ALA A 108 1.40 3.75 -4.75
CA ALA A 108 0.26 2.91 -4.98
C ALA A 108 0.33 2.21 -6.36
N PRO A 109 -0.02 0.91 -6.47
CA PRO A 109 -0.10 0.20 -7.74
C PRO A 109 -1.27 0.65 -8.62
N PHE A 110 -2.28 1.28 -8.03
CA PHE A 110 -3.46 1.74 -8.74
C PHE A 110 -3.67 3.24 -8.60
N LEU A 111 -4.17 3.86 -9.68
CA LEU A 111 -4.71 5.21 -9.64
C LEU A 111 -6.22 5.15 -9.91
N ILE A 112 -6.99 5.96 -9.18
CA ILE A 112 -8.40 6.17 -9.48
C ILE A 112 -8.62 7.66 -9.73
N ILE A 113 -9.21 7.97 -10.88
CA ILE A 113 -9.55 9.33 -11.27
C ILE A 113 -11.07 9.43 -11.42
N SER A 114 -11.68 10.49 -10.90
CA SER A 114 -13.12 10.69 -11.05
C SER A 114 -13.50 12.17 -11.15
N ASP A 115 -14.67 12.42 -11.74
CA ASP A 115 -15.30 13.72 -11.82
C ASP A 115 -16.78 13.70 -11.38
N PHE A 116 -17.17 12.81 -10.47
CA PHE A 116 -18.53 12.45 -10.06
C PHE A 116 -19.39 11.75 -11.14
N ALA A 117 -19.06 11.86 -12.41
CA ALA A 117 -19.80 11.23 -13.48
C ALA A 117 -19.11 9.96 -14.00
N THR A 118 -17.80 9.95 -13.97
CA THR A 118 -16.95 8.89 -14.52
C THR A 118 -15.95 8.43 -13.48
N ILE A 119 -15.63 7.15 -13.46
CA ILE A 119 -14.56 6.53 -12.69
C ILE A 119 -13.59 5.90 -13.68
N ARG A 120 -12.32 6.32 -13.60
CA ARG A 120 -11.21 5.72 -14.35
C ARG A 120 -10.29 5.02 -13.37
N ILE A 121 -10.02 3.74 -13.58
CA ILE A 121 -9.10 2.92 -12.80
C ILE A 121 -7.91 2.55 -13.68
N ILE A 122 -6.71 2.80 -13.18
CA ILE A 122 -5.45 2.57 -13.90
C ILE A 122 -4.59 1.63 -13.05
N ASP A 123 -4.21 0.49 -13.59
CA ASP A 123 -3.16 -0.36 -13.07
C ASP A 123 -1.81 0.17 -13.59
N VAL A 124 -0.99 0.68 -12.69
CA VAL A 124 0.28 1.34 -13.02
C VAL A 124 1.32 0.32 -13.50
N PHE A 125 1.30 -0.89 -12.96
CA PHE A 125 2.27 -1.93 -13.30
C PHE A 125 1.93 -2.61 -14.62
N GLN A 126 0.65 -2.93 -14.85
CA GLN A 126 0.22 -3.57 -16.08
C GLN A 126 0.01 -2.57 -17.23
N GLY A 127 -0.06 -1.28 -16.92
CA GLY A 127 -0.35 -0.22 -17.89
C GLY A 127 -1.78 -0.31 -18.45
N THR A 128 -2.70 -0.98 -17.76
CA THR A 128 -4.08 -1.11 -18.20
C THR A 128 -4.96 -0.02 -17.61
N THR A 129 -5.93 0.45 -18.39
CA THR A 129 -6.89 1.47 -17.98
C THR A 129 -8.31 0.97 -18.23
N SER A 130 -9.19 1.19 -17.26
CA SER A 130 -10.63 0.95 -17.39
C SER A 130 -11.37 2.23 -17.02
N GLU A 131 -12.37 2.58 -17.81
CA GLU A 131 -13.21 3.74 -17.58
C GLU A 131 -14.69 3.35 -17.71
N PHE A 132 -15.53 3.85 -16.83
CA PHE A 132 -16.97 3.59 -16.84
C PHE A 132 -17.71 4.73 -16.15
N ALA A 133 -18.99 4.91 -16.53
CA ALA A 133 -19.85 5.90 -15.90
C ALA A 133 -20.22 5.51 -14.46
N LEU A 134 -20.47 6.49 -13.60
CA LEU A 134 -20.80 6.24 -12.19
C LEU A 134 -22.03 5.34 -12.01
N ASP A 135 -23.02 5.45 -12.87
CA ASP A 135 -24.23 4.62 -12.85
C ASP A 135 -23.97 3.15 -13.27
N GLU A 136 -22.85 2.89 -13.97
CA GLU A 136 -22.40 1.56 -14.35
C GLU A 136 -21.57 0.89 -13.23
N LEU A 137 -21.30 1.58 -12.13
CA LEU A 137 -20.53 1.04 -11.00
C LEU A 137 -21.02 -0.34 -10.52
N PRO A 138 -22.33 -0.62 -10.40
CA PRO A 138 -22.80 -1.93 -9.98
C PRO A 138 -22.41 -3.08 -10.92
N ALA A 139 -22.23 -2.80 -12.21
CA ALA A 139 -21.77 -3.77 -13.20
C ALA A 139 -20.24 -3.90 -13.22
N ASN A 140 -19.52 -2.88 -12.76
CA ASN A 140 -18.06 -2.80 -12.77
C ASN A 140 -17.41 -3.08 -11.40
N LEU A 141 -18.16 -3.64 -10.43
CA LEU A 141 -17.62 -3.96 -9.08
C LEU A 141 -16.38 -4.85 -9.13
N HIS A 142 -16.28 -5.77 -10.09
CA HIS A 142 -15.10 -6.62 -10.28
C HIS A 142 -13.81 -5.82 -10.52
N ARG A 143 -13.92 -4.61 -11.11
CA ARG A 143 -12.79 -3.71 -11.32
C ARG A 143 -12.39 -3.00 -10.02
N VAL A 144 -13.37 -2.67 -9.19
CA VAL A 144 -13.13 -2.15 -7.84
C VAL A 144 -12.48 -3.23 -6.96
N GLU A 145 -12.97 -4.46 -7.06
CA GLU A 145 -12.39 -5.63 -6.38
C GLU A 145 -10.93 -5.89 -6.80
N ALA A 146 -10.60 -5.65 -8.07
CA ALA A 146 -9.22 -5.79 -8.54
C ALA A 146 -8.26 -4.79 -7.87
N VAL A 147 -8.75 -3.60 -7.46
CA VAL A 147 -7.96 -2.59 -6.75
C VAL A 147 -7.83 -2.92 -5.27
N PHE A 148 -8.96 -3.23 -4.62
CA PHE A 148 -9.03 -3.33 -3.16
C PHE A 148 -9.00 -4.78 -2.66
N GLY A 149 -9.06 -5.78 -3.55
CA GLY A 149 -9.16 -7.20 -3.23
C GLY A 149 -10.48 -7.55 -2.53
N GLU A 150 -10.57 -8.76 -2.01
CA GLU A 150 -11.50 -9.04 -0.91
C GLU A 150 -10.91 -8.38 0.34
N TYR A 151 -11.32 -7.16 0.62
CA TYR A 151 -10.89 -6.45 1.82
C TYR A 151 -11.28 -7.24 3.06
N ASP A 152 -10.41 -8.13 3.49
CA ASP A 152 -10.50 -8.79 4.78
C ASP A 152 -9.89 -7.88 5.84
N LYS A 153 -10.75 -7.26 6.62
CA LYS A 153 -10.43 -6.27 7.65
C LYS A 153 -9.28 -6.64 8.58
N ASN A 154 -9.03 -7.90 8.80
CA ASN A 154 -8.06 -8.38 9.80
C ASN A 154 -6.72 -8.80 9.18
N ALA A 155 -6.70 -9.26 7.93
CA ALA A 155 -5.48 -9.69 7.28
C ALA A 155 -4.76 -8.53 6.60
N THR A 156 -5.48 -7.71 5.82
CA THR A 156 -4.87 -6.71 4.94
C THR A 156 -4.31 -5.51 5.71
N ILE A 157 -5.00 -5.02 6.76
CA ILE A 157 -4.49 -3.88 7.56
C ILE A 157 -3.23 -4.28 8.32
N ASN A 158 -3.25 -5.46 8.95
CA ASN A 158 -2.10 -5.94 9.72
C ASN A 158 -0.92 -6.27 8.80
N GLU A 159 -1.18 -6.75 7.59
CA GLU A 159 -0.13 -7.09 6.62
C GLU A 159 0.49 -5.84 5.99
N ILE A 160 -0.32 -4.87 5.56
CA ILE A 160 0.17 -3.60 4.99
C ILE A 160 0.88 -2.74 6.03
N VAL A 161 0.35 -2.65 7.26
CA VAL A 161 1.01 -1.94 8.36
C VAL A 161 2.30 -2.64 8.73
N ALA A 162 2.31 -3.98 8.81
CA ALA A 162 3.51 -4.76 9.09
C ALA A 162 4.57 -4.62 8.00
N ASP A 163 4.18 -4.63 6.73
CA ASP A 163 5.10 -4.44 5.59
C ASP A 163 5.68 -3.02 5.56
N ARG A 164 4.86 -2.01 5.85
CA ARG A 164 5.31 -0.62 5.99
C ARG A 164 6.28 -0.45 7.14
N ASP A 165 5.93 -0.96 8.31
CA ASP A 165 6.76 -0.87 9.51
C ASP A 165 8.08 -1.64 9.32
N ALA A 166 8.04 -2.80 8.65
CA ALA A 166 9.23 -3.55 8.28
C ALA A 166 10.13 -2.76 7.32
N ALA A 167 9.55 -2.10 6.31
CA ALA A 167 10.31 -1.27 5.36
C ALA A 167 10.95 -0.05 6.03
N VAL A 168 10.24 0.62 6.97
CA VAL A 168 10.79 1.72 7.78
C VAL A 168 11.93 1.22 8.65
N LEU A 169 11.73 0.14 9.39
CA LEU A 169 12.76 -0.45 10.24
C LEU A 169 14.01 -0.89 9.45
N MET A 170 13.83 -1.42 8.25
CA MET A 170 14.95 -1.77 7.36
C MET A 170 15.67 -0.52 6.85
N GLY A 171 14.95 0.57 6.58
CA GLY A 171 15.53 1.87 6.24
C GLY A 171 16.37 2.46 7.39
N ASP A 172 15.80 2.46 8.59
CA ASP A 172 16.50 2.93 9.81
C ASP A 172 17.74 2.09 10.12
N LEU A 173 17.65 0.77 9.90
CA LEU A 173 18.79 -0.13 10.06
C LEU A 173 19.89 0.17 9.04
N PHE A 174 19.51 0.41 7.77
CA PHE A 174 20.46 0.79 6.73
C PHE A 174 21.18 2.10 7.07
N GLU A 175 20.44 3.15 7.49
CA GLU A 175 21.02 4.42 7.91
C GLU A 175 21.94 4.25 9.13
N THR A 176 21.59 3.37 10.05
CA THR A 176 22.41 3.09 11.23
C THR A 176 23.75 2.49 10.83
N PHE A 177 23.77 1.57 9.87
CA PHE A 177 25.01 1.02 9.31
C PHE A 177 25.84 2.09 8.60
N GLU A 178 25.21 2.95 7.80
CA GLU A 178 25.94 4.05 7.13
C GLU A 178 26.56 5.02 8.13
N LYS A 179 25.82 5.42 9.17
CA LYS A 179 26.34 6.28 10.26
C LYS A 179 27.49 5.62 11.03
N ALA A 180 27.49 4.29 11.13
CA ALA A 180 28.57 3.51 11.75
C ALA A 180 29.77 3.28 10.79
N GLY A 181 29.73 3.81 9.57
CA GLY A 181 30.80 3.70 8.58
C GLY A 181 30.76 2.46 7.70
N TYR A 182 29.71 1.64 7.81
CA TYR A 182 29.51 0.50 6.93
C TYR A 182 28.69 0.94 5.72
N THR A 183 29.29 0.92 4.54
CA THR A 183 28.66 1.40 3.31
C THR A 183 28.77 0.41 2.16
N GLY A 184 27.93 0.59 1.13
CA GLY A 184 28.04 -0.11 -0.14
C GLY A 184 27.43 -1.52 -0.15
N HIS A 185 27.91 -2.33 -1.09
CA HIS A 185 27.33 -3.63 -1.45
C HIS A 185 27.19 -4.61 -0.25
N HIS A 186 28.13 -4.61 0.67
CA HIS A 186 28.12 -5.54 1.82
C HIS A 186 26.93 -5.31 2.76
N VAL A 187 26.55 -4.05 3.02
CA VAL A 187 25.36 -3.72 3.83
C VAL A 187 24.10 -4.18 3.14
N SER A 188 23.98 -3.90 1.83
CA SER A 188 22.82 -4.35 1.05
C SER A 188 22.66 -5.86 1.04
N VAL A 189 23.76 -6.62 0.87
CA VAL A 189 23.74 -8.08 0.91
C VAL A 189 23.35 -8.60 2.30
N PHE A 190 23.85 -7.98 3.36
CA PHE A 190 23.48 -8.34 4.73
C PHE A 190 21.99 -8.14 4.97
N LEU A 191 21.44 -6.97 4.61
CA LEU A 191 20.03 -6.64 4.78
C LEU A 191 19.11 -7.57 3.97
N VAL A 192 19.49 -7.89 2.73
CA VAL A 192 18.74 -8.87 1.90
C VAL A 192 18.71 -10.25 2.56
N ARG A 193 19.82 -10.69 3.16
CA ARG A 193 19.86 -11.97 3.88
C ARG A 193 18.98 -11.98 5.12
N VAL A 194 18.97 -10.88 5.90
CA VAL A 194 18.08 -10.72 7.05
C VAL A 194 16.63 -10.73 6.61
N LEU A 195 16.29 -9.99 5.54
CA LEU A 195 14.94 -9.99 4.98
C LEU A 195 14.50 -11.38 4.53
N PHE A 196 15.38 -12.15 3.89
CA PHE A 196 15.11 -13.53 3.49
C PHE A 196 14.81 -14.43 4.70
N LEU A 197 15.53 -14.26 5.82
CA LEU A 197 15.28 -15.01 7.05
C LEU A 197 13.93 -14.68 7.67
N LEU A 198 13.56 -13.40 7.71
CA LEU A 198 12.24 -12.94 8.17
C LEU A 198 11.13 -13.50 7.29
N PHE A 199 11.28 -13.41 5.97
CA PHE A 199 10.34 -13.99 5.01
C PHE A 199 10.20 -15.52 5.19
N GLY A 200 11.31 -16.23 5.40
CA GLY A 200 11.32 -17.66 5.64
C GLY A 200 10.57 -18.06 6.92
N ASP A 201 10.65 -17.23 7.96
CA ASP A 201 9.90 -17.41 9.20
C ASP A 201 8.39 -17.27 9.00
N ASP A 202 7.96 -16.31 8.16
CA ASP A 202 6.54 -16.07 7.91
C ASP A 202 5.89 -17.06 6.94
N THR A 203 6.65 -17.54 5.95
CA THR A 203 6.13 -18.39 4.86
C THR A 203 6.23 -19.89 5.10
N TYR A 204 6.55 -20.31 6.33
CA TYR A 204 6.79 -21.73 6.67
C TYR A 204 7.88 -22.41 5.80
N MET A 205 8.83 -21.65 5.29
CA MET A 205 9.98 -22.18 4.55
C MET A 205 10.84 -23.11 5.43
N TRP A 206 10.85 -22.85 6.73
CA TRP A 206 11.45 -23.69 7.76
C TRP A 206 10.42 -24.71 8.29
N LYS A 207 10.89 -25.85 8.78
CA LYS A 207 10.03 -26.87 9.42
C LYS A 207 9.23 -26.35 10.62
N LYS A 208 9.67 -25.25 11.23
CA LYS A 208 9.02 -24.60 12.38
C LYS A 208 9.01 -23.09 12.13
N LYS A 209 7.85 -22.46 12.24
CA LYS A 209 7.68 -20.99 12.19
C LYS A 209 8.41 -20.31 13.36
N GLY A 210 8.96 -19.11 13.14
CA GLY A 210 9.62 -18.31 14.16
C GLY A 210 11.02 -18.79 14.53
N ARG A 211 11.69 -19.60 13.69
CA ARG A 211 13.05 -20.10 14.00
C ARG A 211 14.10 -18.99 14.02
N PHE A 212 14.00 -18.05 13.12
CA PHE A 212 14.92 -16.91 13.09
C PHE A 212 14.65 -16.00 14.27
N GLN A 213 13.38 -15.73 14.60
CA GLN A 213 13.00 -14.98 15.79
C GLN A 213 13.57 -15.62 17.07
N GLU A 214 13.43 -16.94 17.26
CA GLU A 214 14.02 -17.66 18.42
C GLU A 214 15.55 -17.46 18.52
N ILE A 215 16.24 -17.45 17.38
CA ILE A 215 17.70 -17.24 17.35
C ILE A 215 18.05 -15.81 17.80
N VAL A 216 17.30 -14.81 17.33
CA VAL A 216 17.50 -13.42 17.70
C VAL A 216 17.15 -13.18 19.17
N GLU A 217 16.05 -13.70 19.67
CA GLU A 217 15.64 -13.58 21.07
C GLU A 217 16.57 -14.30 22.04
N ALA A 218 17.29 -15.33 21.59
CA ALA A 218 18.30 -16.04 22.37
C ALA A 218 19.66 -15.32 22.43
N THR A 219 19.81 -14.17 21.77
CA THR A 219 21.02 -13.35 21.86
C THR A 219 21.11 -12.62 23.20
N ARG A 220 22.31 -12.17 23.56
CA ARG A 220 22.51 -11.40 24.79
C ARG A 220 21.80 -10.06 24.71
N PRO A 221 21.27 -9.55 25.84
CA PRO A 221 20.56 -8.26 25.85
C PRO A 221 21.41 -7.06 25.39
N ASP A 222 22.74 -7.14 25.49
CA ASP A 222 23.68 -6.13 25.02
C ASP A 222 24.00 -6.24 23.51
N GLY A 223 23.45 -7.26 22.81
CA GLY A 223 23.67 -7.49 21.39
C GLY A 223 25.07 -7.99 21.01
N SER A 224 25.97 -8.26 21.99
CA SER A 224 27.40 -8.56 21.74
C SER A 224 27.63 -9.85 20.92
N ASP A 225 26.69 -10.78 20.91
CA ASP A 225 26.78 -12.07 20.20
C ASP A 225 25.88 -12.18 18.94
N VAL A 226 25.11 -11.12 18.62
CA VAL A 226 24.21 -11.11 17.44
C VAL A 226 24.99 -11.39 16.15
N GLY A 227 26.12 -10.68 15.96
CA GLY A 227 26.94 -10.82 14.74
C GLY A 227 27.46 -12.23 14.53
N SER A 228 27.99 -12.88 15.59
CA SER A 228 28.51 -14.25 15.51
C SER A 228 27.41 -15.28 15.23
N ARG A 229 26.22 -15.11 15.85
CA ARG A 229 25.08 -16.01 15.60
C ARG A 229 24.51 -15.87 14.18
N LEU A 230 24.44 -14.65 13.67
CA LEU A 230 24.02 -14.43 12.27
C LEU A 230 25.05 -15.00 11.29
N GLN A 231 26.34 -14.85 11.59
CA GLN A 231 27.40 -15.44 10.75
C GLN A 231 27.32 -16.96 10.71
N GLU A 232 27.11 -17.62 11.85
CA GLU A 232 26.91 -19.07 11.94
C GLU A 232 25.66 -19.50 11.13
N LEU A 233 24.55 -18.78 11.30
CA LEU A 233 23.32 -19.05 10.57
C LEU A 233 23.51 -18.91 9.07
N PHE A 234 24.12 -17.84 8.58
CA PHE A 234 24.40 -17.64 7.17
C PHE A 234 25.35 -18.70 6.62
N TYR A 235 26.32 -19.17 7.41
CA TYR A 235 27.19 -20.26 7.02
C TYR A 235 26.40 -21.55 6.82
N VAL A 236 25.57 -21.93 7.79
CA VAL A 236 24.73 -23.16 7.71
C VAL A 236 23.78 -23.12 6.52
N LEU A 237 23.20 -21.96 6.22
CA LEU A 237 22.29 -21.81 5.07
C LEU A 237 23.00 -21.82 3.72
N ALA A 238 24.29 -21.49 3.68
CA ALA A 238 25.09 -21.50 2.47
C ALA A 238 25.78 -22.85 2.19
N HIS A 239 25.80 -23.74 3.17
CA HIS A 239 26.52 -25.02 3.10
C HIS A 239 25.63 -26.16 3.62
N GLU A 240 25.72 -27.33 2.99
CA GLU A 240 24.97 -28.51 3.43
C GLU A 240 25.51 -29.13 4.74
N GLU A 241 26.73 -28.79 5.14
CA GLU A 241 27.39 -29.30 6.34
C GLU A 241 27.57 -28.21 7.42
N ARG A 242 27.50 -28.61 8.70
CA ARG A 242 27.79 -27.71 9.83
C ARG A 242 29.24 -27.22 9.77
N PRO A 243 29.49 -25.96 10.21
CA PRO A 243 30.86 -25.49 10.37
C PRO A 243 31.63 -26.39 11.36
N PRO A 244 32.93 -26.56 11.18
CA PRO A 244 33.79 -27.34 12.05
C PRO A 244 33.88 -26.80 13.48
#